data_9276e4b9567d179e8ac9c18be2e5204a
#
_entry.id   9276e4b9567d179e8ac9c18be2e5204a
#
_cell.length_a   1.000
_cell.length_b   1.000
_cell.length_c   1.000
_cell.angle_alpha   90.00
_cell.angle_beta   90.00
_cell.angle_gamma   90.00
#
_symmetry.space_group_name_H-M   'P 1'
#
loop_
_entity.id
_entity.type
_entity.pdbx_description
1 polymer ?
#
loop_
_entity_poly.entity_id
_entity_poly.type
_entity_poly.pdbx_seq_one_letter_code
_entity_poly.pdbx_strand_id
1 'polypeptide(L)'
;MDRVMKMPSKVIAIWGSPDSGKTTFSVKAAKLLAGDKRNVLMIHCDDETPVVPTLISSLAAPEKSLGDLLYKTNPTVDTVLQHSFAFGSSGYISLLGYVLGDNAISYPEYTLQSVKNLFGLCKRVPDIDFILVDCSHHTISNILTAYALESADIVFRAGTPDTKSMVYLVSQVQALRDPKFKIHRQIGILNKVRNHSTTLYESAFEKDAARYDFSFCPGLEDQFAEQRLLDSLPGKDGKAFDSAFAAMIREVVLNE
;
A
#
# COMPACT_ATOMS: atom_id res chain seq x y z
N MET A 1 2.76 34.61 15.04
CA MET A 1 2.06 33.52 14.33
C MET A 1 2.77 32.24 14.68
N ASP A 2 2.27 31.54 15.67
CA ASP A 2 2.84 30.26 16.10
C ASP A 2 2.67 29.25 14.97
N ARG A 3 3.79 28.77 14.42
CA ARG A 3 3.78 27.58 13.57
C ARG A 3 3.33 26.42 14.46
N VAL A 4 2.07 26.06 14.35
CA VAL A 4 1.62 24.75 14.86
C VAL A 4 2.57 23.73 14.24
N MET A 5 3.39 23.08 15.06
CA MET A 5 4.29 22.01 14.58
C MET A 5 3.40 20.92 14.00
N LYS A 6 3.42 20.79 12.67
CA LYS A 6 2.69 19.72 11.99
C LYS A 6 3.27 18.38 12.46
N MET A 7 2.41 17.44 12.78
CA MET A 7 2.83 16.06 13.07
C MET A 7 3.55 15.47 11.84
N PRO A 8 4.61 14.68 12.04
CA PRO A 8 5.29 14.02 10.92
C PRO A 8 4.32 13.10 10.18
N SER A 9 4.49 12.98 8.86
CA SER A 9 3.68 12.08 8.03
C SER A 9 3.76 10.64 8.55
N LYS A 10 2.61 9.99 8.75
CA LYS A 10 2.54 8.58 9.18
C LYS A 10 2.74 7.67 7.98
N VAL A 11 3.66 6.71 8.08
CA VAL A 11 3.94 5.72 7.04
C VAL A 11 3.17 4.43 7.33
N ILE A 12 2.40 3.97 6.36
CA ILE A 12 1.58 2.76 6.45
C ILE A 12 2.00 1.83 5.31
N ALA A 13 2.50 0.66 5.64
CA ALA A 13 2.87 -0.35 4.66
C ALA A 13 1.81 -1.47 4.59
N ILE A 14 1.47 -1.86 3.37
CA ILE A 14 0.53 -2.96 3.10
C ILE A 14 1.28 -4.02 2.29
N TRP A 15 1.52 -5.18 2.89
CA TRP A 15 2.17 -6.31 2.24
C TRP A 15 1.33 -7.58 2.35
N GLY A 16 1.67 -8.62 1.63
CA GLY A 16 0.96 -9.87 1.72
C GLY A 16 1.08 -10.71 0.46
N SER A 17 0.33 -11.80 0.40
CA SER A 17 0.37 -12.74 -0.71
C SER A 17 -0.01 -12.09 -2.05
N PRO A 18 0.45 -12.64 -3.18
CA PRO A 18 -0.09 -12.28 -4.49
C PRO A 18 -1.63 -12.32 -4.45
N ASP A 19 -2.28 -11.44 -5.18
CA ASP A 19 -3.73 -11.37 -5.35
C ASP A 19 -4.56 -11.20 -4.06
N SER A 20 -3.92 -10.90 -2.92
CA SER A 20 -4.62 -10.67 -1.64
C SER A 20 -5.41 -9.36 -1.58
N GLY A 21 -5.31 -8.52 -2.62
CA GLY A 21 -6.02 -7.24 -2.71
C GLY A 21 -5.28 -6.07 -2.06
N LYS A 22 -3.95 -6.14 -1.92
CA LYS A 22 -3.12 -5.04 -1.37
C LYS A 22 -3.40 -3.69 -2.02
N THR A 23 -3.36 -3.64 -3.34
CA THR A 23 -3.63 -2.41 -4.12
C THR A 23 -5.04 -1.88 -3.88
N THR A 24 -6.05 -2.76 -3.91
CA THR A 24 -7.44 -2.39 -3.61
C THR A 24 -7.55 -1.81 -2.20
N PHE A 25 -6.92 -2.45 -1.21
CA PHE A 25 -6.86 -1.99 0.17
C PHE A 25 -6.21 -0.60 0.26
N SER A 26 -5.06 -0.41 -0.36
CA SER A 26 -4.31 0.86 -0.37
C SER A 26 -5.14 1.99 -0.95
N VAL A 27 -5.82 1.76 -2.09
CA VAL A 27 -6.67 2.76 -2.74
C VAL A 27 -7.90 3.09 -1.90
N LYS A 28 -8.56 2.08 -1.30
CA LYS A 28 -9.72 2.31 -0.42
C LYS A 28 -9.32 3.06 0.86
N ALA A 29 -8.14 2.79 1.42
CA ALA A 29 -7.60 3.54 2.55
C ALA A 29 -7.31 5.00 2.16
N ALA A 30 -6.65 5.21 1.01
CA ALA A 30 -6.38 6.56 0.49
C ALA A 30 -7.67 7.35 0.27
N LYS A 31 -8.69 6.74 -0.34
CA LYS A 31 -10.01 7.34 -0.54
C LYS A 31 -10.63 7.83 0.79
N LEU A 32 -10.59 6.99 1.80
CA LEU A 32 -11.18 7.27 3.09
C LEU A 32 -10.47 8.44 3.79
N LEU A 33 -9.13 8.39 3.84
CA LEU A 33 -8.32 9.44 4.43
C LEU A 33 -8.47 10.77 3.67
N ALA A 34 -8.54 10.73 2.34
CA ALA A 34 -8.79 11.91 1.51
C ALA A 34 -10.20 12.49 1.73
N GLY A 35 -11.19 11.64 2.03
CA GLY A 35 -12.54 12.07 2.43
C GLY A 35 -12.54 12.93 3.71
N ASP A 36 -11.61 12.67 4.62
CA ASP A 36 -11.36 13.45 5.83
C ASP A 36 -10.39 14.63 5.58
N LYS A 37 -10.18 15.01 4.32
CA LYS A 37 -9.29 16.11 3.87
C LYS A 37 -7.82 15.91 4.28
N ARG A 38 -7.36 14.66 4.35
CA ARG A 38 -5.97 14.30 4.60
C ARG A 38 -5.23 14.13 3.27
N ASN A 39 -4.05 14.70 3.16
CA ASN A 39 -3.20 14.50 1.99
C ASN A 39 -2.46 13.16 2.07
N VAL A 40 -2.62 12.35 1.05
CA VAL A 40 -2.09 10.99 0.96
C VAL A 40 -1.14 10.87 -0.22
N LEU A 41 0.07 10.42 0.04
CA LEU A 41 1.02 10.00 -1.00
C LEU A 41 1.06 8.47 -1.01
N MET A 42 0.71 7.86 -2.13
CA MET A 42 0.80 6.41 -2.31
C MET A 42 2.09 6.06 -3.05
N ILE A 43 2.78 5.01 -2.61
CA ILE A 43 3.97 4.46 -3.25
C ILE A 43 3.68 3.01 -3.62
N HIS A 44 3.72 2.68 -4.91
CA HIS A 44 3.51 1.33 -5.43
C HIS A 44 4.86 0.70 -5.77
N CYS A 45 5.22 -0.37 -5.04
CA CYS A 45 6.56 -0.97 -5.08
C CYS A 45 6.73 -2.06 -6.13
N ASP A 46 5.66 -2.47 -6.82
CA ASP A 46 5.72 -3.58 -7.77
C ASP A 46 6.34 -3.13 -9.10
N ASP A 47 7.55 -3.64 -9.36
CA ASP A 47 8.36 -3.38 -10.55
C ASP A 47 8.19 -4.45 -11.64
N GLU A 48 7.52 -5.57 -11.33
CA GLU A 48 7.17 -6.61 -12.31
C GLU A 48 5.81 -6.35 -12.95
N THR A 49 4.88 -5.83 -12.14
CA THR A 49 3.53 -5.47 -12.61
C THR A 49 3.22 -4.03 -12.19
N PRO A 50 3.58 -3.03 -13.03
CA PRO A 50 3.32 -1.63 -12.75
C PRO A 50 1.87 -1.36 -12.39
N VAL A 51 1.62 -0.81 -11.20
CA VAL A 51 0.26 -0.59 -10.67
C VAL A 51 -0.36 0.70 -11.20
N VAL A 52 0.44 1.77 -11.43
CA VAL A 52 -0.08 3.07 -11.88
C VAL A 52 -0.97 2.96 -13.12
N PRO A 53 -0.59 2.19 -14.18
CA PRO A 53 -1.45 2.01 -15.35
C PRO A 53 -2.77 1.29 -15.08
N THR A 54 -2.87 0.54 -13.98
CA THR A 54 -4.11 -0.13 -13.58
C THR A 54 -5.08 0.80 -12.82
N LEU A 55 -4.60 1.94 -12.35
CA LEU A 55 -5.36 2.91 -11.57
C LEU A 55 -5.73 4.15 -12.36
N ILE A 56 -4.88 4.56 -13.30
CA ILE A 56 -5.05 5.78 -14.09
C ILE A 56 -5.00 5.42 -15.57
N SER A 57 -6.08 5.73 -16.30
CA SER A 57 -6.15 5.51 -17.74
C SER A 57 -5.13 6.37 -18.46
N SER A 58 -4.42 5.81 -19.43
CA SER A 58 -3.58 6.52 -20.40
C SER A 58 -2.41 7.29 -19.81
N LEU A 59 -1.31 6.62 -19.46
CA LEU A 59 -0.11 7.38 -19.14
C LEU A 59 1.15 6.66 -19.64
N ALA A 60 1.54 7.00 -20.87
CA ALA A 60 2.94 6.95 -21.24
C ALA A 60 3.59 8.25 -20.71
N ALA A 61 4.17 8.16 -19.52
CA ALA A 61 4.95 9.24 -18.91
C ALA A 61 6.19 8.63 -18.27
N PRO A 62 7.10 8.05 -19.08
CA PRO A 62 8.27 7.33 -18.56
C PRO A 62 9.14 8.19 -17.66
N GLU A 63 9.17 9.51 -17.89
CA GLU A 63 9.90 10.48 -17.07
C GLU A 63 9.33 10.63 -15.64
N LYS A 64 8.15 10.07 -15.36
CA LYS A 64 7.54 10.06 -14.04
C LYS A 64 7.64 8.73 -13.32
N SER A 65 8.32 7.75 -13.89
CA SER A 65 8.47 6.45 -13.25
C SER A 65 9.18 6.55 -11.91
N LEU A 66 8.72 5.74 -10.97
CA LEU A 66 9.42 5.53 -9.68
C LEU A 66 10.83 4.99 -9.90
N GLY A 67 11.04 4.17 -10.94
CA GLY A 67 12.37 3.67 -11.31
C GLY A 67 13.32 4.81 -11.68
N ASP A 68 12.87 5.78 -12.50
CA ASP A 68 13.66 6.97 -12.83
C ASP A 68 14.00 7.79 -11.57
N LEU A 69 13.01 7.97 -10.69
CA LEU A 69 13.22 8.71 -9.43
C LEU A 69 14.25 8.03 -8.51
N LEU A 70 14.21 6.71 -8.38
CA LEU A 70 15.14 5.94 -7.53
C LEU A 70 16.57 5.95 -8.07
N TYR A 71 16.75 6.11 -9.37
CA TYR A 71 18.05 6.17 -10.04
C TYR A 71 18.67 7.58 -10.03
N LYS A 72 17.91 8.64 -9.78
CA LYS A 72 18.44 10.01 -9.75
C LYS A 72 19.52 10.19 -8.68
N THR A 73 20.61 10.84 -9.06
CA THR A 73 21.79 11.04 -8.20
C THR A 73 21.47 11.98 -7.02
N ASN A 74 20.73 13.04 -7.24
CA ASN A 74 20.41 14.06 -6.23
C ASN A 74 18.91 14.44 -6.30
N PRO A 75 17.99 13.53 -5.96
CA PRO A 75 16.58 13.87 -5.96
C PRO A 75 16.25 14.89 -4.86
N THR A 76 15.26 15.73 -5.12
CA THR A 76 14.75 16.74 -4.20
C THR A 76 13.26 16.50 -3.92
N VAL A 77 12.66 17.26 -3.02
CA VAL A 77 11.21 17.24 -2.80
C VAL A 77 10.46 17.60 -4.09
N ASP A 78 10.95 18.58 -4.84
CA ASP A 78 10.35 18.96 -6.12
C ASP A 78 10.45 17.82 -7.15
N THR A 79 11.54 17.05 -7.12
CA THR A 79 11.66 15.86 -7.97
C THR A 79 10.58 14.82 -7.62
N VAL A 80 10.31 14.59 -6.34
CA VAL A 80 9.22 13.69 -5.90
C VAL A 80 7.87 14.18 -6.41
N LEU A 81 7.58 15.48 -6.30
CA LEU A 81 6.33 16.06 -6.76
C LEU A 81 6.18 15.96 -8.30
N GLN A 82 7.26 16.18 -9.05
CA GLN A 82 7.26 16.05 -10.52
C GLN A 82 6.99 14.61 -11.00
N HIS A 83 7.43 13.58 -10.22
CA HIS A 83 7.17 12.16 -10.52
C HIS A 83 5.82 11.69 -10.02
N SER A 84 5.13 12.48 -9.19
CA SER A 84 3.83 12.12 -8.67
C SER A 84 2.72 12.33 -9.71
N PHE A 85 1.74 11.43 -9.68
CA PHE A 85 0.49 11.53 -10.44
C PHE A 85 -0.63 11.93 -9.50
N ALA A 86 -1.46 12.90 -9.88
CA ALA A 86 -2.70 13.18 -9.19
C ALA A 86 -3.67 12.01 -9.39
N PHE A 87 -4.35 11.57 -8.33
CA PHE A 87 -5.29 10.46 -8.39
C PHE A 87 -6.67 10.84 -7.84
N GLY A 88 -7.68 10.70 -8.69
CA GLY A 88 -9.03 11.15 -8.39
C GLY A 88 -9.19 12.67 -8.48
N SER A 89 -10.43 13.13 -8.28
CA SER A 89 -10.81 14.54 -8.43
C SER A 89 -10.67 15.37 -7.14
N SER A 90 -10.38 14.74 -6.00
CA SER A 90 -10.33 15.43 -4.71
C SER A 90 -9.10 16.34 -4.54
N GLY A 91 -8.03 16.06 -5.26
CA GLY A 91 -6.72 16.71 -5.10
C GLY A 91 -5.92 16.27 -3.87
N TYR A 92 -6.46 15.34 -3.05
CA TYR A 92 -5.81 14.88 -1.81
C TYR A 92 -4.98 13.60 -1.97
N ILE A 93 -4.98 12.96 -3.14
CA ILE A 93 -4.25 11.72 -3.36
C ILE A 93 -3.26 11.91 -4.50
N SER A 94 -2.01 11.50 -4.24
CA SER A 94 -0.94 11.44 -5.24
C SER A 94 -0.35 10.03 -5.27
N LEU A 95 0.07 9.57 -6.46
CA LEU A 95 0.70 8.27 -6.68
C LEU A 95 2.15 8.42 -7.10
N LEU A 96 3.02 7.58 -6.57
CA LEU A 96 4.34 7.24 -7.10
C LEU A 96 4.34 5.75 -7.45
N GLY A 97 4.85 5.39 -8.61
CA GLY A 97 4.93 3.99 -9.01
C GLY A 97 5.58 3.83 -10.39
N TYR A 98 5.79 2.61 -10.78
CA TYR A 98 6.26 2.25 -12.11
C TYR A 98 5.16 2.49 -13.15
N VAL A 99 5.54 2.83 -14.37
CA VAL A 99 4.62 3.21 -15.45
C VAL A 99 4.50 2.11 -16.50
N LEU A 100 3.58 2.28 -17.44
CA LEU A 100 3.35 1.31 -18.51
C LEU A 100 4.63 1.08 -19.33
N GLY A 101 5.03 -0.19 -19.44
CA GLY A 101 6.24 -0.62 -20.14
C GLY A 101 7.44 -0.84 -19.23
N ASP A 102 7.39 -0.37 -18.00
CA ASP A 102 8.42 -0.70 -17.00
C ASP A 102 8.35 -2.18 -16.61
N ASN A 103 9.50 -2.69 -16.22
CA ASN A 103 9.69 -4.02 -15.68
C ASN A 103 10.96 -4.04 -14.81
N ALA A 104 11.26 -5.16 -14.19
CA ALA A 104 12.38 -5.31 -13.25
C ALA A 104 13.77 -4.97 -13.83
N ILE A 105 13.91 -4.90 -15.16
CA ILE A 105 15.18 -4.56 -15.82
C ILE A 105 15.16 -3.20 -16.54
N SER A 106 14.06 -2.45 -16.46
CA SER A 106 13.94 -1.15 -17.14
C SER A 106 14.90 -0.10 -16.58
N TYR A 107 15.29 -0.24 -15.33
CA TYR A 107 16.19 0.68 -14.63
C TYR A 107 17.37 -0.07 -14.02
N PRO A 108 18.52 0.61 -13.85
CA PRO A 108 19.61 0.04 -13.06
C PRO A 108 19.19 -0.28 -11.63
N GLU A 109 19.92 -1.20 -10.99
CA GLU A 109 19.69 -1.51 -9.59
C GLU A 109 19.86 -0.25 -8.71
N TYR A 110 18.88 -0.01 -7.85
CA TYR A 110 18.95 1.05 -6.85
C TYR A 110 19.41 0.50 -5.50
N THR A 111 19.97 1.37 -4.69
CA THR A 111 20.55 0.96 -3.40
C THR A 111 19.56 1.19 -2.26
N LEU A 112 19.82 0.56 -1.11
CA LEU A 112 19.10 0.87 0.13
C LEU A 112 19.20 2.37 0.48
N GLN A 113 20.33 3.02 0.16
CA GLN A 113 20.49 4.46 0.40
C GLN A 113 19.54 5.29 -0.50
N SER A 114 19.35 4.90 -1.76
CA SER A 114 18.37 5.55 -2.65
C SER A 114 16.96 5.46 -2.07
N VAL A 115 16.58 4.29 -1.54
CA VAL A 115 15.27 4.08 -0.90
C VAL A 115 15.13 4.93 0.37
N LYS A 116 16.14 4.95 1.24
CA LYS A 116 16.14 5.81 2.44
C LYS A 116 15.98 7.28 2.09
N ASN A 117 16.67 7.73 1.05
CA ASN A 117 16.56 9.10 0.56
C ASN A 117 15.14 9.39 0.05
N LEU A 118 14.55 8.49 -0.75
CA LEU A 118 13.18 8.62 -1.23
C LEU A 118 12.19 8.80 -0.07
N PHE A 119 12.20 7.89 0.92
CA PHE A 119 11.30 8.01 2.08
C PHE A 119 11.54 9.30 2.88
N GLY A 120 12.81 9.68 3.05
CA GLY A 120 13.16 10.96 3.68
C GLY A 120 12.64 12.17 2.91
N LEU A 121 12.64 12.13 1.58
CA LEU A 121 12.06 13.16 0.72
C LEU A 121 10.53 13.17 0.83
N CYS A 122 9.88 12.02 0.72
CA CYS A 122 8.42 11.90 0.83
C CYS A 122 7.90 12.46 2.17
N LYS A 123 8.59 12.19 3.28
CA LYS A 123 8.25 12.76 4.59
C LYS A 123 8.41 14.28 4.67
N ARG A 124 9.21 14.88 3.79
CA ARG A 124 9.41 16.34 3.72
C ARG A 124 8.51 17.04 2.70
N VAL A 125 7.75 16.29 1.90
CA VAL A 125 6.73 16.90 1.02
C VAL A 125 5.76 17.70 1.88
N PRO A 126 5.54 18.99 1.59
CA PRO A 126 4.61 19.81 2.37
C PRO A 126 3.22 19.19 2.38
N ASP A 127 2.60 19.30 3.54
CA ASP A 127 1.19 18.94 3.76
C ASP A 127 0.79 17.46 3.58
N ILE A 128 1.71 16.55 3.33
CA ILE A 128 1.43 15.11 3.36
C ILE A 128 1.14 14.68 4.81
N ASP A 129 -0.01 14.04 5.03
CA ASP A 129 -0.42 13.47 6.32
C ASP A 129 -0.08 11.99 6.39
N PHE A 130 -0.27 11.26 5.28
CA PHE A 130 -0.03 9.82 5.20
C PHE A 130 0.78 9.43 3.97
N ILE A 131 1.70 8.48 4.16
CA ILE A 131 2.41 7.80 3.09
C ILE A 131 1.94 6.34 3.12
N LEU A 132 1.14 5.94 2.13
CA LEU A 132 0.68 4.56 1.97
C LEU A 132 1.62 3.82 1.02
N VAL A 133 2.19 2.71 1.47
CA VAL A 133 3.11 1.91 0.67
C VAL A 133 2.43 0.59 0.30
N ASP A 134 2.06 0.46 -0.97
CA ASP A 134 1.56 -0.77 -1.58
C ASP A 134 2.76 -1.65 -1.97
N CYS A 135 3.08 -2.60 -1.11
CA CYS A 135 4.28 -3.41 -1.20
C CYS A 135 4.17 -4.47 -2.29
N SER A 136 5.28 -4.73 -2.98
CA SER A 136 5.42 -5.89 -3.87
C SER A 136 5.27 -7.20 -3.07
N HIS A 137 4.87 -8.26 -3.74
CA HIS A 137 4.88 -9.61 -3.15
C HIS A 137 6.30 -10.18 -2.99
N HIS A 138 7.30 -9.59 -3.60
CA HIS A 138 8.72 -9.90 -3.40
C HIS A 138 9.26 -9.24 -2.11
N THR A 139 8.79 -9.71 -0.97
CA THR A 139 8.87 -9.01 0.33
C THR A 139 10.27 -8.59 0.74
N ILE A 140 11.26 -9.48 0.63
CA ILE A 140 12.64 -9.22 1.05
C ILE A 140 13.54 -8.86 -0.13
N SER A 141 13.33 -9.47 -1.29
CA SER A 141 14.17 -9.23 -2.48
C SER A 141 13.90 -7.86 -3.11
N ASN A 142 12.70 -7.31 -2.96
CA ASN A 142 12.42 -5.93 -3.32
C ASN A 142 12.84 -5.00 -2.18
N ILE A 143 13.95 -4.28 -2.35
CA ILE A 143 14.55 -3.39 -1.32
C ILE A 143 13.58 -2.31 -0.87
N LEU A 144 12.75 -1.78 -1.77
CA LEU A 144 11.75 -0.75 -1.47
C LEU A 144 10.70 -1.29 -0.51
N THR A 145 10.16 -2.48 -0.78
CA THR A 145 9.23 -3.20 0.09
C THR A 145 9.87 -3.53 1.45
N ALA A 146 11.07 -4.10 1.46
CA ALA A 146 11.75 -4.46 2.70
C ALA A 146 11.96 -3.23 3.60
N TYR A 147 12.39 -2.10 3.04
CA TYR A 147 12.57 -0.87 3.80
C TYR A 147 11.24 -0.26 4.26
N ALA A 148 10.19 -0.34 3.45
CA ALA A 148 8.85 0.10 3.87
C ALA A 148 8.39 -0.65 5.13
N LEU A 149 8.55 -1.98 5.16
CA LEU A 149 8.18 -2.81 6.33
C LEU A 149 9.02 -2.48 7.58
N GLU A 150 10.31 -2.17 7.40
CA GLU A 150 11.20 -1.78 8.50
C GLU A 150 10.82 -0.43 9.10
N SER A 151 10.48 0.55 8.24
CA SER A 151 10.34 1.96 8.58
C SER A 151 8.90 2.43 8.83
N ALA A 152 7.91 1.59 8.54
CA ALA A 152 6.50 1.95 8.71
C ALA A 152 6.09 2.08 10.19
N ASP A 153 5.17 3.00 10.44
CA ASP A 153 4.50 3.21 11.73
C ASP A 153 3.41 2.15 11.94
N ILE A 154 2.73 1.77 10.86
CA ILE A 154 1.70 0.71 10.82
C ILE A 154 1.99 -0.22 9.66
N VAL A 155 1.87 -1.52 9.90
CA VAL A 155 2.02 -2.55 8.85
C VAL A 155 0.79 -3.44 8.83
N PHE A 156 0.14 -3.50 7.67
CA PHE A 156 -0.92 -4.46 7.39
C PHE A 156 -0.37 -5.65 6.61
N ARG A 157 -0.74 -6.85 7.02
CA ARG A 157 -0.39 -8.13 6.40
C ARG A 157 -1.63 -8.77 5.80
N ALA A 158 -1.74 -8.73 4.48
CA ALA A 158 -2.90 -9.19 3.73
C ALA A 158 -2.74 -10.63 3.21
N GLY A 159 -3.76 -11.43 3.35
CA GLY A 159 -3.88 -12.76 2.78
C GLY A 159 -5.30 -13.10 2.38
N THR A 160 -5.46 -14.19 1.65
CA THR A 160 -6.75 -14.76 1.25
C THR A 160 -6.91 -16.17 1.83
N PRO A 161 -8.15 -16.67 2.02
CA PRO A 161 -8.41 -17.96 2.66
C PRO A 161 -8.10 -19.19 1.78
N ASP A 162 -7.14 -19.08 0.90
CA ASP A 162 -6.69 -20.19 0.08
C ASP A 162 -5.32 -20.71 0.52
N THR A 163 -5.03 -21.96 0.18
CA THR A 163 -3.80 -22.64 0.58
C THR A 163 -2.55 -21.94 0.05
N LYS A 164 -2.56 -21.41 -1.18
CA LYS A 164 -1.40 -20.74 -1.78
C LYS A 164 -1.04 -19.49 -1.00
N SER A 165 -2.03 -18.66 -0.68
CA SER A 165 -1.85 -17.45 0.12
C SER A 165 -1.31 -17.78 1.52
N MET A 166 -1.88 -18.79 2.19
CA MET A 166 -1.45 -19.19 3.53
C MET A 166 -0.01 -19.74 3.54
N VAL A 167 0.34 -20.60 2.60
CA VAL A 167 1.72 -21.11 2.45
C VAL A 167 2.70 -19.97 2.18
N TYR A 168 2.34 -19.02 1.32
CA TYR A 168 3.15 -17.83 1.08
C TYR A 168 3.39 -17.06 2.39
N LEU A 169 2.34 -16.71 3.13
CA LEU A 169 2.46 -15.95 4.37
C LEU A 169 3.33 -16.66 5.41
N VAL A 170 3.11 -17.96 5.64
CA VAL A 170 3.91 -18.76 6.57
C VAL A 170 5.40 -18.74 6.17
N SER A 171 5.68 -18.85 4.87
CA SER A 171 7.05 -18.81 4.35
C SER A 171 7.69 -17.44 4.53
N GLN A 172 6.96 -16.36 4.23
CA GLN A 172 7.49 -14.99 4.36
C GLN A 172 7.67 -14.56 5.81
N VAL A 173 6.79 -14.98 6.72
CA VAL A 173 6.92 -14.70 8.16
C VAL A 173 8.27 -15.22 8.70
N GLN A 174 8.78 -16.36 8.20
CA GLN A 174 10.09 -16.85 8.58
C GLN A 174 11.23 -15.87 8.18
N ALA A 175 11.15 -15.28 6.98
CA ALA A 175 12.13 -14.32 6.50
C ALA A 175 12.03 -12.96 7.23
N LEU A 176 10.85 -12.62 7.77
CA LEU A 176 10.57 -11.37 8.49
C LEU A 176 10.78 -11.47 10.01
N ARG A 177 11.42 -12.54 10.51
CA ARG A 177 11.67 -12.71 11.96
C ARG A 177 12.68 -11.75 12.56
N ASP A 178 13.48 -11.07 11.74
CA ASP A 178 14.37 -10.01 12.23
C ASP A 178 13.53 -8.97 13.01
N PRO A 179 13.92 -8.61 14.25
CA PRO A 179 13.17 -7.68 15.11
C PRO A 179 12.84 -6.34 14.46
N LYS A 180 13.62 -5.90 13.47
CA LYS A 180 13.36 -4.66 12.74
C LYS A 180 12.02 -4.64 12.02
N PHE A 181 11.49 -5.78 11.59
CA PHE A 181 10.21 -5.89 10.90
C PHE A 181 9.00 -5.92 11.85
N LYS A 182 9.20 -6.02 13.15
CA LYS A 182 8.15 -5.94 14.19
C LYS A 182 6.95 -6.84 13.88
N ILE A 183 7.19 -8.06 13.39
CA ILE A 183 6.17 -8.97 12.83
C ILE A 183 4.98 -9.16 13.79
N HIS A 184 5.23 -9.20 15.11
CA HIS A 184 4.23 -9.34 16.16
C HIS A 184 3.29 -8.12 16.33
N ARG A 185 3.63 -6.98 15.74
CA ARG A 185 2.82 -5.76 15.75
C ARG A 185 2.06 -5.54 14.46
N GLN A 186 2.26 -6.41 13.49
CA GLN A 186 1.57 -6.30 12.20
C GLN A 186 0.12 -6.71 12.32
N ILE A 187 -0.75 -5.99 11.63
CA ILE A 187 -2.20 -6.20 11.66
C ILE A 187 -2.58 -7.13 10.53
N GLY A 188 -3.23 -8.23 10.86
CA GLY A 188 -3.69 -9.21 9.89
C GLY A 188 -4.93 -8.74 9.13
N ILE A 189 -4.92 -8.91 7.83
CA ILE A 189 -6.08 -8.74 6.94
C ILE A 189 -6.35 -10.07 6.24
N LEU A 190 -7.48 -10.69 6.53
CA LEU A 190 -7.97 -11.80 5.76
C LEU A 190 -9.03 -11.30 4.80
N ASN A 191 -8.66 -11.23 3.53
CA ASN A 191 -9.52 -10.68 2.47
C ASN A 191 -10.17 -11.79 1.64
N LYS A 192 -11.23 -11.46 0.90
CA LYS A 192 -11.96 -12.38 0.02
C LYS A 192 -12.52 -13.61 0.76
N VAL A 193 -12.91 -13.44 2.01
CA VAL A 193 -13.49 -14.52 2.81
C VAL A 193 -14.81 -14.97 2.19
N ARG A 194 -14.91 -16.25 1.88
CA ARG A 194 -16.12 -16.96 1.51
C ARG A 194 -16.40 -18.00 2.61
N ASN A 195 -17.48 -18.72 2.57
CA ASN A 195 -17.93 -19.66 3.61
C ASN A 195 -16.97 -20.86 3.88
N HIS A 196 -15.68 -20.67 3.70
CA HIS A 196 -14.66 -21.70 3.89
C HIS A 196 -13.61 -21.22 4.88
N SER A 197 -13.42 -21.99 5.95
CA SER A 197 -12.28 -21.85 6.86
C SER A 197 -11.18 -22.81 6.43
N THR A 198 -9.93 -22.36 6.44
CA THR A 198 -8.77 -23.25 6.32
C THR A 198 -8.05 -23.30 7.67
N THR A 199 -7.57 -24.49 8.05
CA THR A 199 -6.83 -24.70 9.31
C THR A 199 -5.46 -24.01 9.35
N LEU A 200 -4.99 -23.49 8.21
CA LEU A 200 -3.68 -22.83 8.10
C LEU A 200 -3.67 -21.37 8.58
N TYR A 201 -4.82 -20.78 8.87
CA TYR A 201 -4.92 -19.37 9.30
C TYR A 201 -4.11 -19.07 10.54
N GLU A 202 -4.21 -19.91 11.56
CA GLU A 202 -3.53 -19.69 12.83
C GLU A 202 -2.01 -19.69 12.70
N SER A 203 -1.49 -20.41 11.68
CA SER A 203 -0.06 -20.45 11.37
C SER A 203 0.43 -19.24 10.57
N ALA A 204 -0.45 -18.63 9.77
CA ALA A 204 -0.13 -17.49 8.92
C ALA A 204 -0.28 -16.14 9.64
N PHE A 205 -1.13 -16.10 10.68
CA PHE A 205 -1.34 -14.94 11.53
C PHE A 205 -1.03 -15.33 12.96
N GLU A 206 -0.17 -14.59 13.64
CA GLU A 206 0.13 -14.85 15.05
C GLU A 206 -1.15 -14.71 15.89
N LYS A 207 -1.30 -15.58 16.90
CA LYS A 207 -2.54 -15.67 17.70
C LYS A 207 -2.95 -14.36 18.39
N ASP A 208 -1.96 -13.52 18.70
CA ASP A 208 -2.17 -12.27 19.43
C ASP A 208 -2.22 -11.02 18.53
N ALA A 209 -2.06 -11.19 17.22
CA ALA A 209 -2.15 -10.07 16.29
C ALA A 209 -3.62 -9.70 16.02
N ALA A 210 -3.93 -8.40 16.09
CA ALA A 210 -5.23 -7.91 15.63
C ALA A 210 -5.46 -8.36 14.18
N ARG A 211 -6.64 -8.90 13.90
CA ARG A 211 -7.02 -9.39 12.57
C ARG A 211 -8.40 -8.89 12.18
N TYR A 212 -8.51 -8.47 10.94
CA TYR A 212 -9.76 -8.05 10.33
C TYR A 212 -10.09 -8.94 9.14
N ASP A 213 -11.29 -9.47 9.11
CA ASP A 213 -11.77 -10.36 8.07
C ASP A 213 -12.75 -9.61 7.16
N PHE A 214 -12.50 -9.62 5.85
CA PHE A 214 -13.36 -9.00 4.85
C PHE A 214 -13.95 -10.06 3.92
N SER A 215 -15.27 -10.07 3.84
CA SER A 215 -15.98 -10.94 2.91
C SER A 215 -15.63 -10.61 1.46
N PHE A 216 -15.69 -11.64 0.61
CA PHE A 216 -15.56 -11.44 -0.83
C PHE A 216 -16.65 -10.49 -1.33
N CYS A 217 -16.25 -9.44 -2.01
CA CYS A 217 -17.13 -8.43 -2.59
C CYS A 217 -16.86 -8.32 -4.10
N PRO A 218 -17.73 -8.89 -4.97
CA PRO A 218 -17.53 -8.86 -6.43
C PRO A 218 -17.36 -7.46 -6.98
N GLY A 219 -18.09 -6.49 -6.44
CA GLY A 219 -18.00 -5.10 -6.89
C GLY A 219 -16.60 -4.47 -6.76
N LEU A 220 -15.72 -5.02 -5.91
CA LEU A 220 -14.32 -4.58 -5.85
C LEU A 220 -13.51 -5.08 -7.05
N GLU A 221 -13.78 -6.28 -7.54
CA GLU A 221 -13.13 -6.82 -8.74
C GLU A 221 -13.58 -6.03 -9.98
N ASP A 222 -14.87 -5.73 -10.08
CA ASP A 222 -15.43 -4.88 -11.15
C ASP A 222 -14.80 -3.49 -11.12
N GLN A 223 -14.74 -2.85 -9.95
CA GLN A 223 -14.12 -1.53 -9.79
C GLN A 223 -12.63 -1.52 -10.15
N PHE A 224 -11.90 -2.58 -9.81
CA PHE A 224 -10.48 -2.69 -10.19
C PHE A 224 -10.34 -2.84 -11.72
N ALA A 225 -11.10 -3.73 -12.32
CA ALA A 225 -11.08 -3.95 -13.77
C ALA A 225 -11.45 -2.69 -14.58
N GLU A 226 -12.34 -1.86 -14.04
CA GLU A 226 -12.82 -0.63 -14.68
C GLU A 226 -12.06 0.63 -14.22
N GLN A 227 -10.99 0.51 -13.44
CA GLN A 227 -10.19 1.63 -12.88
C GLN A 227 -11.02 2.60 -12.03
N ARG A 228 -12.02 2.09 -11.32
CA ARG A 228 -12.98 2.86 -10.53
C ARG A 228 -12.90 2.60 -9.02
N LEU A 229 -11.74 2.21 -8.51
CA LEU A 229 -11.58 1.89 -7.07
C LEU A 229 -11.90 3.06 -6.13
N LEU A 230 -11.84 4.29 -6.62
CA LEU A 230 -12.25 5.47 -5.84
C LEU A 230 -13.77 5.64 -5.74
N ASP A 231 -14.57 4.91 -6.51
CA ASP A 231 -16.02 4.98 -6.43
C ASP A 231 -16.54 4.29 -5.16
N SER A 232 -17.75 4.65 -4.74
CA SER A 232 -18.46 3.95 -3.68
C SER A 232 -18.98 2.61 -4.18
N LEU A 233 -18.91 1.59 -3.32
CA LEU A 233 -19.43 0.27 -3.68
C LEU A 233 -20.96 0.26 -3.69
N PRO A 234 -21.59 -0.29 -4.72
CA PRO A 234 -23.04 -0.41 -4.78
C PRO A 234 -23.56 -1.57 -3.93
N GLY A 235 -24.86 -1.54 -3.66
CA GLY A 235 -25.58 -2.65 -3.03
C GLY A 235 -25.29 -2.82 -1.52
N LYS A 236 -25.90 -3.87 -0.95
CA LYS A 236 -25.81 -4.15 0.50
C LYS A 236 -24.41 -4.61 0.90
N ASP A 237 -23.84 -5.52 0.13
CA ASP A 237 -22.52 -6.10 0.43
C ASP A 237 -21.41 -5.07 0.28
N GLY A 238 -21.50 -4.20 -0.73
CA GLY A 238 -20.59 -3.08 -0.90
C GLY A 238 -20.62 -2.09 0.26
N LYS A 239 -21.81 -1.73 0.72
CA LYS A 239 -21.99 -0.86 1.90
C LYS A 239 -21.46 -1.51 3.19
N ALA A 240 -21.67 -2.81 3.34
CA ALA A 240 -21.15 -3.55 4.48
C ALA A 240 -19.62 -3.57 4.49
N PHE A 241 -19.00 -3.81 3.32
CA PHE A 241 -17.55 -3.72 3.17
C PHE A 241 -17.04 -2.32 3.50
N ASP A 242 -17.58 -1.28 2.87
CA ASP A 242 -17.14 0.12 3.09
C ASP A 242 -17.26 0.50 4.58
N SER A 243 -18.33 0.07 5.27
CA SER A 243 -18.53 0.35 6.69
C SER A 243 -17.50 -0.36 7.57
N ALA A 244 -17.27 -1.67 7.37
CA ALA A 244 -16.29 -2.44 8.12
C ALA A 244 -14.86 -1.94 7.88
N PHE A 245 -14.55 -1.60 6.62
CA PHE A 245 -13.26 -1.06 6.23
C PHE A 245 -13.00 0.30 6.87
N ALA A 246 -14.01 1.19 6.85
CA ALA A 246 -13.91 2.50 7.50
C ALA A 246 -13.71 2.39 9.01
N ALA A 247 -14.42 1.46 9.67
CA ALA A 247 -14.25 1.22 11.11
C ALA A 247 -12.82 0.79 11.44
N MET A 248 -12.26 -0.16 10.69
CA MET A 248 -10.88 -0.60 10.86
C MET A 248 -9.86 0.54 10.65
N ILE A 249 -10.01 1.34 9.59
CA ILE A 249 -9.06 2.45 9.32
C ILE A 249 -9.15 3.50 10.44
N ARG A 250 -10.33 3.84 10.93
CA ARG A 250 -10.48 4.77 12.04
C ARG A 250 -9.82 4.24 13.30
N GLU A 251 -10.10 3.01 13.67
CA GLU A 251 -9.52 2.37 14.86
C GLU A 251 -7.98 2.28 14.77
N VAL A 252 -7.45 1.80 13.66
CA VAL A 252 -6.02 1.44 13.55
C VAL A 252 -5.17 2.63 13.13
N VAL A 253 -5.64 3.44 12.19
CA VAL A 253 -4.84 4.51 11.57
C VAL A 253 -5.07 5.85 12.24
N LEU A 254 -6.33 6.18 12.54
CA LEU A 254 -6.71 7.46 13.12
C LEU A 254 -6.76 7.44 14.65
N ASN A 255 -6.81 6.26 15.28
CA ASN A 255 -6.96 6.04 16.73
C ASN A 255 -8.26 6.69 17.28
N GLU A 256 -9.39 6.53 16.56
CA GLU A 256 -10.72 7.07 16.87
C GLU A 256 -11.68 5.99 17.37
#